data_14d866c659b9bdc0c373e675732a173d
#
_entry.id   14d866c659b9bdc0c373e675732a173d
#
_cell.length_a   1.000
_cell.length_b   1.000
_cell.length_c   1.000
_cell.angle_alpha   90.00
_cell.angle_beta   90.00
_cell.angle_gamma   90.00
#
_symmetry.space_group_name_H-M   'P 1'
#
loop_
_entity.id
_entity.type
_entity.pdbx_description
1 polymer ?
#
loop_
_entity_poly.entity_id
_entity_poly.type
_entity_poly.pdbx_seq_one_letter_code
_entity_poly.pdbx_strand_id
1 'polypeptide(L)'
;MGVKKYKDIRLQVPGGETTVLLHTCCAPCSSAIIEAMMKDGITPVIYYCNPNIYPLEEYEIRKNECTRYARSLGLEIVDADYDHENWLDAVKGLEGEPERGGRCLRCFKIRLLRTARYAAQRGIRVITTTLASSRWKSLDQINEAGRWACQQIVPPDSKGRRISAAPLTSARCSENIDAVTVPDPNVSEWSVCPTGAVGSSRLGVDMVPPDGKVIWWDHNWRKNGLQERRLQIIKEYDFYNQLYCGCEFSMRKED
;
A
#
# COMPACT_ATOMS: atom_id res chain seq x y z
N MET A 1 20.14 -16.55 26.08
CA MET A 1 18.77 -16.73 25.60
C MET A 1 18.83 -17.03 24.11
N GLY A 2 18.46 -18.25 23.69
CA GLY A 2 18.55 -18.65 22.29
C GLY A 2 17.58 -17.86 21.44
N VAL A 3 18.10 -17.18 20.43
CA VAL A 3 17.30 -16.50 19.40
C VAL A 3 16.41 -17.56 18.75
N LYS A 4 15.07 -17.45 18.91
CA LYS A 4 14.15 -18.30 18.16
C LYS A 4 14.45 -18.12 16.68
N LYS A 5 14.97 -19.18 16.05
CA LYS A 5 15.22 -19.17 14.61
C LYS A 5 13.93 -18.77 13.89
N TYR A 6 14.03 -17.76 13.04
CA TYR A 6 13.03 -17.39 12.05
C TYR A 6 12.60 -18.67 11.31
N LYS A 7 11.34 -19.05 11.48
CA LYS A 7 10.82 -20.28 10.87
C LYS A 7 10.72 -20.08 9.37
N ASP A 8 11.08 -21.11 8.62
CA ASP A 8 10.80 -21.15 7.19
C ASP A 8 9.29 -21.08 6.98
N ILE A 9 8.84 -19.95 6.46
CA ILE A 9 7.43 -19.70 6.19
C ILE A 9 7.17 -20.11 4.75
N ARG A 10 6.22 -21.00 4.55
CA ARG A 10 5.66 -21.25 3.22
C ARG A 10 4.51 -20.29 3.01
N LEU A 11 4.70 -19.33 2.11
CA LEU A 11 3.69 -18.34 1.76
C LEU A 11 2.79 -18.88 0.66
N GLN A 12 1.47 -18.87 0.91
CA GLN A 12 0.50 -19.27 -0.11
C GLN A 12 -0.10 -18.02 -0.74
N VAL A 13 0.43 -17.66 -1.91
CA VAL A 13 -0.08 -16.54 -2.68
C VAL A 13 -1.35 -16.95 -3.42
N PRO A 14 -2.43 -16.17 -3.36
CA PRO A 14 -3.64 -16.45 -4.14
C PRO A 14 -3.32 -16.64 -5.63
N GLY A 15 -3.90 -17.68 -6.23
CA GLY A 15 -3.67 -18.00 -7.63
C GLY A 15 -2.27 -18.54 -7.97
N GLY A 16 -1.40 -18.78 -6.98
CA GLY A 16 -0.05 -19.26 -7.22
C GLY A 16 0.88 -18.24 -7.89
N GLU A 17 0.51 -16.96 -7.81
CA GLU A 17 1.29 -15.88 -8.43
C GLU A 17 2.66 -15.72 -7.76
N THR A 18 3.67 -15.45 -8.57
CA THR A 18 5.05 -15.21 -8.10
C THR A 18 5.41 -13.74 -8.01
N THR A 19 4.58 -12.85 -8.58
CA THR A 19 4.74 -11.40 -8.48
C THR A 19 3.58 -10.81 -7.69
N VAL A 20 3.88 -9.99 -6.69
CA VAL A 20 2.90 -9.38 -5.78
C VAL A 20 3.17 -7.88 -5.66
N LEU A 21 2.15 -7.05 -5.78
CA LEU A 21 2.27 -5.63 -5.46
C LEU A 21 2.15 -5.46 -3.94
N LEU A 22 3.23 -5.03 -3.31
CA LEU A 22 3.31 -4.81 -1.87
C LEU A 22 3.16 -3.32 -1.55
N HIS A 23 1.97 -2.91 -1.12
CA HIS A 23 1.78 -1.58 -0.56
C HIS A 23 2.62 -1.42 0.71
N THR A 24 3.52 -0.42 0.72
CA THR A 24 4.53 -0.24 1.76
C THR A 24 4.40 1.11 2.44
N CYS A 25 4.36 1.11 3.78
CA CYS A 25 4.28 2.33 4.56
C CYS A 25 5.64 2.88 5.02
N CYS A 26 6.63 2.03 5.20
CA CYS A 26 7.99 2.38 5.62
C CYS A 26 8.92 1.15 5.55
N ALA A 27 10.23 1.36 5.51
CA ALA A 27 11.22 0.28 5.47
C ALA A 27 11.15 -0.65 6.69
N PRO A 28 11.07 -0.16 7.95
CA PRO A 28 10.92 -1.01 9.11
C PRO A 28 9.73 -1.97 9.06
N CYS A 29 8.60 -1.53 8.50
CA CYS A 29 7.40 -2.37 8.43
C CYS A 29 7.45 -3.41 7.31
N SER A 30 8.19 -3.15 6.25
CA SER A 30 8.24 -3.97 5.04
C SER A 30 9.39 -4.99 5.04
N SER A 31 10.48 -4.72 5.74
CA SER A 31 11.74 -5.45 5.59
C SER A 31 11.62 -6.96 5.79
N ALA A 32 11.08 -7.42 6.90
CA ALA A 32 10.92 -8.85 7.16
C ALA A 32 9.90 -9.52 6.23
N ILE A 33 8.90 -8.77 5.75
CA ILE A 33 7.91 -9.26 4.78
C ILE A 33 8.58 -9.48 3.43
N ILE A 34 9.37 -8.51 2.97
CA ILE A 34 10.12 -8.59 1.71
C ILE A 34 11.08 -9.78 1.76
N GLU A 35 11.85 -9.91 2.84
CA GLU A 35 12.77 -11.03 3.02
C GLU A 35 12.04 -12.39 2.97
N ALA A 36 10.87 -12.49 3.63
CA ALA A 36 10.07 -13.71 3.62
C ALA A 36 9.52 -14.04 2.22
N MET A 37 9.04 -13.03 1.49
CA MET A 37 8.56 -13.20 0.10
C MET A 37 9.69 -13.67 -0.81
N MET A 38 10.84 -12.99 -0.80
CA MET A 38 11.98 -13.34 -1.66
C MET A 38 12.51 -14.75 -1.35
N LYS A 39 12.57 -15.12 -0.06
CA LYS A 39 12.99 -16.46 0.37
C LYS A 39 12.06 -17.56 -0.16
N ASP A 40 10.80 -17.27 -0.29
CA ASP A 40 9.78 -18.21 -0.81
C ASP A 40 9.55 -18.09 -2.33
N GLY A 41 10.46 -17.41 -3.05
CA GLY A 41 10.44 -17.27 -4.50
C GLY A 41 9.43 -16.28 -5.03
N ILE A 42 8.90 -15.41 -4.17
CA ILE A 42 7.95 -14.35 -4.55
C ILE A 42 8.72 -13.06 -4.77
N THR A 43 8.48 -12.39 -5.90
CA THR A 43 9.05 -11.08 -6.23
C THR A 43 8.06 -9.97 -5.87
N PRO A 44 8.27 -9.22 -4.78
CA PRO A 44 7.43 -8.07 -4.49
C PRO A 44 7.84 -6.88 -5.37
N VAL A 45 6.84 -6.23 -5.98
CA VAL A 45 6.95 -4.87 -6.49
C VAL A 45 6.53 -3.94 -5.37
N ILE A 46 7.40 -3.03 -4.95
CA ILE A 46 7.16 -2.15 -3.81
C ILE A 46 6.36 -0.94 -4.27
N TYR A 47 5.20 -0.72 -3.67
CA TYR A 47 4.36 0.44 -3.97
C TYR A 47 4.25 1.34 -2.75
N TYR A 48 4.94 2.48 -2.80
CA TYR A 48 4.97 3.47 -1.72
C TYR A 48 3.84 4.48 -1.92
N CYS A 49 2.71 4.27 -1.23
CA CYS A 49 1.51 5.11 -1.32
C CYS A 49 1.06 5.56 0.07
N ASN A 50 1.50 6.74 0.50
CA ASN A 50 1.34 7.21 1.87
C ASN A 50 0.93 8.70 1.95
N PRO A 51 -0.19 9.11 1.33
CA PRO A 51 -0.62 10.52 1.33
C PRO A 51 -0.97 11.03 2.74
N ASN A 52 -1.14 10.12 3.70
CA ASN A 52 -1.45 10.46 5.09
C ASN A 52 -0.24 10.90 5.92
N ILE A 53 0.98 10.72 5.43
CA ILE A 53 2.17 11.08 6.22
C ILE A 53 2.34 12.59 6.22
N TYR A 54 2.51 13.15 7.41
CA TYR A 54 2.72 14.57 7.66
C TYR A 54 3.79 14.74 8.76
N PRO A 55 4.66 15.74 8.67
CA PRO A 55 4.82 16.68 7.56
C PRO A 55 5.48 16.04 6.32
N LEU A 56 5.67 16.82 5.24
CA LEU A 56 6.30 16.36 3.99
C LEU A 56 7.71 15.80 4.23
N GLU A 57 8.47 16.39 5.13
CA GLU A 57 9.83 15.94 5.49
C GLU A 57 9.80 14.50 6.03
N GLU A 58 8.82 14.16 6.84
CA GLU A 58 8.64 12.79 7.37
C GLU A 58 8.26 11.81 6.25
N TYR A 59 7.44 12.25 5.29
CA TYR A 59 7.13 11.45 4.09
C TYR A 59 8.41 11.16 3.30
N GLU A 60 9.24 12.17 3.04
CA GLU A 60 10.47 12.03 2.28
C GLU A 60 11.50 11.13 2.99
N ILE A 61 11.68 11.27 4.31
CA ILE A 61 12.56 10.41 5.11
C ILE A 61 12.16 8.94 4.93
N ARG A 62 10.88 8.62 5.12
CA ARG A 62 10.37 7.24 5.01
C ARG A 62 10.44 6.70 3.59
N LYS A 63 10.18 7.54 2.59
CA LYS A 63 10.27 7.20 1.17
C LYS A 63 11.69 6.86 0.77
N ASN A 64 12.63 7.74 1.11
CA ASN A 64 14.03 7.58 0.77
C ASN A 64 14.62 6.32 1.39
N GLU A 65 14.24 5.99 2.61
CA GLU A 65 14.66 4.78 3.29
C GLU A 65 14.06 3.52 2.63
N CYS A 66 12.76 3.53 2.29
CA CYS A 66 12.15 2.45 1.52
C CYS A 66 12.85 2.25 0.18
N THR A 67 13.18 3.35 -0.50
CA THR A 67 13.88 3.33 -1.80
C THR A 67 15.27 2.76 -1.67
N ARG A 68 16.04 3.21 -0.68
CA ARG A 68 17.38 2.67 -0.37
C ARG A 68 17.34 1.17 -0.14
N TYR A 69 16.40 0.71 0.69
CA TYR A 69 16.26 -0.70 1.03
C TYR A 69 15.82 -1.55 -0.17
N ALA A 70 14.78 -1.16 -0.89
CA ALA A 70 14.32 -1.88 -2.06
C ALA A 70 15.42 -2.01 -3.13
N ARG A 71 16.13 -0.92 -3.42
CA ARG A 71 17.25 -0.92 -4.38
C ARG A 71 18.41 -1.81 -3.95
N SER A 72 18.73 -1.87 -2.65
CA SER A 72 19.79 -2.77 -2.14
C SER A 72 19.47 -4.24 -2.33
N LEU A 73 18.18 -4.58 -2.50
CA LEU A 73 17.69 -5.93 -2.77
C LEU A 73 17.42 -6.18 -4.27
N GLY A 74 17.67 -5.20 -5.14
CA GLY A 74 17.37 -5.30 -6.57
C GLY A 74 15.88 -5.29 -6.92
N LEU A 75 15.02 -4.76 -6.01
CA LEU A 75 13.58 -4.74 -6.19
C LEU A 75 13.10 -3.43 -6.84
N GLU A 76 12.04 -3.54 -7.65
CA GLU A 76 11.32 -2.39 -8.17
C GLU A 76 10.58 -1.67 -7.04
N ILE A 77 10.71 -0.35 -6.98
CA ILE A 77 9.92 0.51 -6.09
C ILE A 77 9.29 1.64 -6.89
N VAL A 78 8.02 1.87 -6.63
CA VAL A 78 7.18 2.89 -7.26
C VAL A 78 6.71 3.87 -6.19
N ASP A 79 6.97 5.14 -6.40
CA ASP A 79 6.41 6.24 -5.62
C ASP A 79 5.06 6.64 -6.23
N ALA A 80 4.01 6.61 -5.41
CA ALA A 80 2.64 6.91 -5.82
C ALA A 80 2.27 8.38 -5.65
N ASP A 81 3.23 9.26 -5.63
CA ASP A 81 3.11 10.70 -5.39
C ASP A 81 2.51 11.09 -4.03
N TYR A 82 2.99 12.19 -3.49
CA TYR A 82 2.50 12.77 -2.25
C TYR A 82 1.28 13.64 -2.52
N ASP A 83 0.11 13.14 -2.13
CA ASP A 83 -1.19 13.76 -2.38
C ASP A 83 -1.94 13.99 -1.06
N HIS A 84 -1.33 14.77 -0.19
CA HIS A 84 -1.79 14.97 1.18
C HIS A 84 -3.08 15.78 1.27
N GLU A 85 -3.24 16.82 0.44
CA GLU A 85 -4.43 17.67 0.44
C GLU A 85 -5.69 16.88 0.08
N ASN A 86 -5.64 16.06 -0.96
CA ASN A 86 -6.77 15.19 -1.31
C ASN A 86 -7.03 14.14 -0.23
N TRP A 87 -6.00 13.68 0.47
CA TRP A 87 -6.19 12.79 1.63
C TRP A 87 -6.88 13.52 2.77
N LEU A 88 -6.52 14.78 3.08
CA LEU A 88 -7.18 15.61 4.09
C LEU A 88 -8.66 15.81 3.76
N ASP A 89 -8.96 16.18 2.53
CA ASP A 89 -10.36 16.34 2.08
C ASP A 89 -11.15 15.04 2.21
N ALA A 90 -10.54 13.92 1.89
CA ALA A 90 -11.19 12.62 1.99
C ALA A 90 -11.45 12.16 3.43
N VAL A 91 -10.70 12.64 4.43
CA VAL A 91 -10.91 12.32 5.86
C VAL A 91 -11.61 13.45 6.62
N LYS A 92 -12.04 14.49 5.93
CA LYS A 92 -12.76 15.62 6.51
C LYS A 92 -13.98 15.17 7.31
N GLY A 93 -14.14 15.73 8.51
CA GLY A 93 -15.17 15.37 9.46
C GLY A 93 -14.85 14.14 10.32
N LEU A 94 -13.68 13.52 10.13
CA LEU A 94 -13.20 12.39 10.91
C LEU A 94 -11.93 12.72 11.73
N GLU A 95 -11.56 14.00 11.84
CA GLU A 95 -10.32 14.46 12.49
C GLU A 95 -10.27 14.06 13.97
N GLY A 96 -11.41 14.13 14.65
CA GLY A 96 -11.57 13.75 16.06
C GLY A 96 -11.66 12.24 16.33
N GLU A 97 -11.73 11.41 15.30
CA GLU A 97 -11.80 9.96 15.45
C GLU A 97 -10.52 9.40 16.09
N PRO A 98 -10.63 8.43 16.98
CA PRO A 98 -9.45 7.78 17.57
C PRO A 98 -8.68 6.96 16.52
N GLU A 99 -7.47 6.54 16.86
CA GLU A 99 -6.78 5.51 16.10
C GLU A 99 -7.65 4.23 16.05
N ARG A 100 -7.69 3.57 14.90
CA ARG A 100 -8.59 2.44 14.56
C ARG A 100 -10.06 2.81 14.42
N GLY A 101 -10.42 4.09 14.44
CA GLY A 101 -11.76 4.59 14.14
C GLY A 101 -12.03 4.71 12.63
N GLY A 102 -13.09 5.42 12.26
CA GLY A 102 -13.54 5.63 10.87
C GLY A 102 -12.49 6.29 10.00
N ARG A 103 -11.72 7.26 10.55
CA ARG A 103 -10.62 7.90 9.84
C ARG A 103 -9.57 6.89 9.35
N CYS A 104 -9.18 5.94 10.19
CA CYS A 104 -8.20 4.91 9.82
C CYS A 104 -8.73 4.00 8.72
N LEU A 105 -9.99 3.57 8.81
CA LEU A 105 -10.62 2.76 7.76
C LEU A 105 -10.67 3.52 6.42
N ARG A 106 -11.06 4.79 6.44
CA ARG A 106 -11.07 5.67 5.26
C ARG A 106 -9.67 5.80 4.65
N CYS A 107 -8.67 6.06 5.48
CA CYS A 107 -7.26 6.13 5.06
C CYS A 107 -6.80 4.82 4.39
N PHE A 108 -7.15 3.66 4.93
CA PHE A 108 -6.79 2.37 4.32
C PHE A 108 -7.50 2.17 2.98
N LYS A 109 -8.80 2.51 2.89
CA LYS A 109 -9.57 2.41 1.62
C LYS A 109 -8.92 3.24 0.51
N ILE A 110 -8.54 4.48 0.77
CA ILE A 110 -7.86 5.37 -0.20
C ILE A 110 -6.56 4.74 -0.70
N ARG A 111 -5.70 4.36 0.21
CA ARG A 111 -4.35 3.85 -0.10
C ARG A 111 -4.41 2.52 -0.84
N LEU A 112 -5.27 1.60 -0.41
CA LEU A 112 -5.41 0.28 -1.03
C LEU A 112 -6.16 0.33 -2.36
N LEU A 113 -7.07 1.30 -2.55
CA LEU A 113 -7.70 1.53 -3.86
C LEU A 113 -6.68 2.02 -4.89
N ARG A 114 -5.80 2.97 -4.54
CA ARG A 114 -4.69 3.39 -5.41
C ARG A 114 -3.77 2.22 -5.74
N THR A 115 -3.47 1.37 -4.75
CA THR A 115 -2.68 0.15 -4.94
C THR A 115 -3.36 -0.83 -5.91
N ALA A 116 -4.65 -1.09 -5.76
CA ALA A 116 -5.40 -2.01 -6.62
C ALA A 116 -5.50 -1.49 -8.05
N ARG A 117 -5.72 -0.18 -8.23
CA ARG A 117 -5.73 0.48 -9.55
C ARG A 117 -4.38 0.36 -10.26
N TYR A 118 -3.29 0.63 -9.54
CA TYR A 118 -1.94 0.48 -10.08
C TYR A 118 -1.65 -0.97 -10.46
N ALA A 119 -2.03 -1.94 -9.62
CA ALA A 119 -1.90 -3.37 -9.92
C ALA A 119 -2.62 -3.74 -11.21
N ALA A 120 -3.86 -3.30 -11.38
CA ALA A 120 -4.65 -3.53 -12.59
C ALA A 120 -4.01 -2.91 -13.84
N GLN A 121 -3.42 -1.72 -13.73
CA GLN A 121 -2.70 -1.07 -14.83
C GLN A 121 -1.43 -1.83 -15.24
N ARG A 122 -0.73 -2.42 -14.26
CA ARG A 122 0.52 -3.14 -14.46
C ARG A 122 0.32 -4.65 -14.73
N GLY A 123 -0.91 -5.13 -14.76
CA GLY A 123 -1.19 -6.54 -14.94
C GLY A 123 -0.81 -7.42 -13.73
N ILE A 124 -0.58 -6.83 -12.55
CA ILE A 124 -0.26 -7.56 -11.33
C ILE A 124 -1.55 -8.03 -10.66
N ARG A 125 -1.71 -9.34 -10.50
CA ARG A 125 -2.97 -9.93 -10.03
C ARG A 125 -3.16 -9.88 -8.52
N VAL A 126 -2.10 -9.87 -7.73
CA VAL A 126 -2.18 -9.98 -6.27
C VAL A 126 -1.62 -8.74 -5.61
N ILE A 127 -2.37 -8.18 -4.67
CA ILE A 127 -1.93 -7.10 -3.82
C ILE A 127 -1.98 -7.49 -2.35
N THR A 128 -1.07 -6.95 -1.56
CA THR A 128 -1.07 -7.03 -0.10
C THR A 128 -0.47 -5.76 0.51
N THR A 129 -0.39 -5.68 1.84
CA THR A 129 0.11 -4.48 2.51
C THR A 129 0.94 -4.76 3.74
N THR A 130 1.95 -3.94 3.97
CA THR A 130 2.73 -3.94 5.21
C THR A 130 1.98 -3.33 6.40
N LEU A 131 0.85 -2.68 6.19
CA LEU A 131 -0.02 -2.22 7.29
C LEU A 131 -0.43 -3.37 8.22
N ALA A 132 -0.62 -4.56 7.65
CA ALA A 132 -1.00 -5.77 8.38
C ALA A 132 0.10 -6.31 9.30
N SER A 133 1.33 -5.78 9.25
CA SER A 133 2.40 -6.12 10.21
C SER A 133 2.29 -5.34 11.52
N SER A 134 1.63 -4.17 11.52
CA SER A 134 1.54 -3.30 12.68
C SER A 134 0.50 -3.79 13.69
N ARG A 135 0.92 -4.07 14.93
CA ARG A 135 0.01 -4.39 16.04
C ARG A 135 -0.90 -3.24 16.47
N TRP A 136 -0.56 -2.01 16.08
CA TRP A 136 -1.31 -0.80 16.41
C TRP A 136 -2.49 -0.54 15.47
N LYS A 137 -2.60 -1.29 14.36
CA LYS A 137 -3.66 -1.16 13.37
C LYS A 137 -4.66 -2.31 13.50
N SER A 138 -5.92 -2.08 13.16
CA SER A 138 -6.93 -3.14 13.07
C SER A 138 -6.69 -3.97 11.80
N LEU A 139 -6.47 -5.28 11.96
CA LEU A 139 -6.31 -6.20 10.84
C LEU A 139 -7.63 -6.37 10.07
N ASP A 140 -8.74 -6.35 10.78
CA ASP A 140 -10.08 -6.49 10.18
C ASP A 140 -10.38 -5.30 9.27
N GLN A 141 -10.10 -4.07 9.70
CA GLN A 141 -10.25 -2.87 8.88
C GLN A 141 -9.33 -2.89 7.66
N ILE A 142 -8.09 -3.38 7.81
CA ILE A 142 -7.15 -3.50 6.69
C ILE A 142 -7.68 -4.50 5.66
N ASN A 143 -8.16 -5.65 6.11
CA ASN A 143 -8.71 -6.68 5.24
C ASN A 143 -10.03 -6.25 4.59
N GLU A 144 -10.89 -5.55 5.32
CA GLU A 144 -12.10 -4.91 4.77
C GLU A 144 -11.73 -3.95 3.63
N ALA A 145 -10.82 -3.02 3.90
CA ALA A 145 -10.37 -2.03 2.92
C ALA A 145 -9.72 -2.68 1.69
N GLY A 146 -8.91 -3.73 1.89
CA GLY A 146 -8.24 -4.43 0.79
C GLY A 146 -9.23 -5.19 -0.10
N ARG A 147 -10.17 -5.92 0.49
CA ARG A 147 -11.22 -6.61 -0.28
C ARG A 147 -12.10 -5.61 -1.03
N TRP A 148 -12.53 -4.54 -0.35
CA TRP A 148 -13.30 -3.46 -0.97
C TRP A 148 -12.54 -2.84 -2.13
N ALA A 149 -11.26 -2.52 -1.99
CA ALA A 149 -10.44 -1.91 -3.04
C ALA A 149 -10.36 -2.80 -4.29
N CYS A 150 -10.16 -4.10 -4.12
CA CYS A 150 -10.13 -5.05 -5.24
C CYS A 150 -11.49 -5.17 -5.95
N GLN A 151 -12.60 -5.06 -5.22
CA GLN A 151 -13.94 -5.07 -5.79
C GLN A 151 -14.25 -3.82 -6.64
N GLN A 152 -13.55 -2.70 -6.42
CA GLN A 152 -13.69 -1.49 -7.22
C GLN A 152 -12.98 -1.59 -8.58
N ILE A 153 -12.19 -2.63 -8.81
CA ILE A 153 -11.51 -2.84 -10.09
C ILE A 153 -12.47 -3.53 -11.05
N VAL A 154 -12.97 -2.76 -12.01
CA VAL A 154 -13.88 -3.27 -13.05
C VAL A 154 -13.03 -3.81 -14.21
N PRO A 155 -13.20 -5.07 -14.61
CA PRO A 155 -12.57 -5.60 -15.82
C PRO A 155 -12.99 -4.80 -17.05
N PRO A 156 -12.13 -4.68 -18.08
CA PRO A 156 -12.55 -4.10 -19.36
C PRO A 156 -13.71 -4.90 -19.96
N ASP A 157 -14.59 -4.21 -20.68
CA ASP A 157 -15.67 -4.89 -21.42
C ASP A 157 -15.12 -5.80 -22.53
N SER A 158 -15.97 -6.59 -23.15
CA SER A 158 -15.59 -7.49 -24.26
C SER A 158 -14.94 -6.79 -25.48
N LYS A 159 -14.96 -5.44 -25.50
CA LYS A 159 -14.32 -4.60 -26.52
C LYS A 159 -13.04 -3.92 -25.99
N GLY A 160 -12.56 -4.32 -24.79
CA GLY A 160 -11.37 -3.74 -24.16
C GLY A 160 -11.58 -2.34 -23.60
N ARG A 161 -12.83 -1.84 -23.54
CA ARG A 161 -13.13 -0.53 -23.00
C ARG A 161 -13.28 -0.63 -21.48
N ARG A 162 -12.53 0.18 -20.75
CA ARG A 162 -12.75 0.34 -19.31
C ARG A 162 -14.06 1.10 -19.10
N ILE A 163 -15.05 0.46 -18.49
CA ILE A 163 -16.23 1.16 -18.03
C ILE A 163 -15.77 1.99 -16.85
N SER A 164 -15.65 3.31 -17.05
CA SER A 164 -15.40 4.24 -15.96
C SER A 164 -16.48 4.01 -14.90
N ALA A 165 -16.09 3.64 -13.70
CA ALA A 165 -16.97 3.80 -12.56
C ALA A 165 -17.37 5.28 -12.55
N ALA A 166 -18.67 5.56 -12.47
CA ALA A 166 -19.23 6.90 -12.65
C ALA A 166 -18.42 7.96 -11.89
N PRO A 167 -18.21 9.15 -12.48
CA PRO A 167 -17.55 10.24 -11.79
C PRO A 167 -18.36 10.56 -10.53
N LEU A 168 -17.72 10.47 -9.39
CA LEU A 168 -18.30 10.84 -8.13
C LEU A 168 -18.32 12.37 -8.09
N THR A 169 -19.38 12.95 -8.67
CA THR A 169 -19.64 14.38 -8.63
C THR A 169 -19.88 14.83 -7.18
N SER A 170 -19.27 15.94 -6.82
CA SER A 170 -19.43 16.62 -5.54
C SER A 170 -20.89 17.07 -5.37
N ALA A 171 -21.71 16.28 -4.70
CA ALA A 171 -23.01 16.74 -4.19
C ALA A 171 -23.40 15.92 -2.96
N ARG A 172 -23.40 16.63 -1.83
CA ARG A 172 -24.01 16.30 -0.53
C ARG A 172 -23.43 15.11 0.23
N CYS A 173 -22.52 15.44 1.13
CA CYS A 173 -22.30 14.67 2.35
C CYS A 173 -23.56 14.67 3.20
N SER A 174 -24.37 13.65 3.09
CA SER A 174 -25.27 13.18 4.14
C SER A 174 -25.63 11.72 3.85
N GLU A 175 -25.32 10.88 4.81
CA GLU A 175 -25.94 9.57 5.06
C GLU A 175 -25.53 8.33 4.27
N ASN A 176 -24.36 8.25 3.61
CA ASN A 176 -23.86 6.91 3.22
C ASN A 176 -22.34 6.84 3.28
N ILE A 177 -21.83 6.14 4.29
CA ILE A 177 -20.40 5.92 4.54
C ILE A 177 -19.72 5.11 3.40
N ASP A 178 -20.48 4.58 2.47
CA ASP A 178 -20.00 3.76 1.35
C ASP A 178 -19.55 4.53 0.10
N ALA A 179 -19.81 5.83 0.03
CA ALA A 179 -19.41 6.65 -1.11
C ALA A 179 -18.11 7.42 -0.82
N VAL A 180 -16.98 6.75 -0.90
CA VAL A 180 -15.68 7.43 -0.95
C VAL A 180 -15.52 8.04 -2.33
N THR A 181 -15.72 9.35 -2.43
CA THR A 181 -15.37 10.14 -3.62
C THR A 181 -13.86 10.27 -3.72
N VAL A 182 -13.21 9.29 -4.35
CA VAL A 182 -11.81 9.40 -4.74
C VAL A 182 -11.80 9.96 -6.16
N PRO A 183 -11.07 11.06 -6.44
CA PRO A 183 -11.00 11.63 -7.78
C PRO A 183 -10.63 10.59 -8.84
N ASP A 184 -11.20 10.70 -10.03
CA ASP A 184 -10.93 9.81 -11.16
C ASP A 184 -9.46 9.97 -11.62
N PRO A 185 -8.65 8.91 -11.66
CA PRO A 185 -7.27 8.98 -12.14
C PRO A 185 -7.16 9.28 -13.65
N ASN A 186 -8.28 9.31 -14.39
CA ASN A 186 -8.30 9.72 -15.79
C ASN A 186 -8.56 11.22 -15.97
N VAL A 187 -8.80 11.99 -14.90
CA VAL A 187 -8.80 13.44 -14.96
C VAL A 187 -7.35 13.89 -15.07
N SER A 188 -7.07 14.73 -16.07
CA SER A 188 -5.72 15.20 -16.48
C SER A 188 -4.95 15.99 -15.41
N GLU A 189 -5.45 16.08 -14.19
CA GLU A 189 -4.80 16.76 -13.05
C GLU A 189 -3.92 15.81 -12.21
N TRP A 190 -4.00 14.50 -12.45
CA TRP A 190 -3.07 13.55 -11.84
C TRP A 190 -1.90 13.33 -12.81
N SER A 191 -1.06 14.37 -12.98
CA SER A 191 0.15 14.24 -13.77
C SER A 191 1.03 13.14 -13.17
N VAL A 192 1.17 12.06 -13.93
CA VAL A 192 2.25 11.11 -13.74
C VAL A 192 3.53 11.89 -13.97
N CYS A 193 4.23 12.23 -12.92
CA CYS A 193 5.51 12.94 -13.03
C CYS A 193 6.52 12.03 -13.73
N PRO A 194 7.02 12.39 -14.93
CA PRO A 194 8.03 11.61 -15.62
C PRO A 194 9.39 11.99 -15.05
N THR A 195 9.74 11.53 -13.87
CA THR A 195 11.07 11.75 -13.34
C THR A 195 11.81 10.45 -13.14
N GLY A 196 12.81 10.28 -13.96
CA GLY A 196 13.90 9.35 -13.73
C GLY A 196 13.81 8.05 -14.50
N ALA A 197 14.01 8.14 -15.81
CA ALA A 197 14.47 7.03 -16.61
C ALA A 197 15.77 6.47 -16.04
N VAL A 198 15.71 5.33 -15.39
CA VAL A 198 16.85 4.45 -15.20
C VAL A 198 16.45 3.08 -15.69
N GLY A 199 17.02 2.70 -16.84
CA GLY A 199 17.05 1.32 -17.31
C GLY A 199 15.77 0.83 -17.94
N SER A 200 15.51 1.22 -19.21
CA SER A 200 14.59 0.54 -20.10
C SER A 200 15.06 -0.91 -20.33
N SER A 201 14.62 -1.83 -19.50
CA SER A 201 14.46 -3.20 -19.94
C SER A 201 13.04 -3.32 -20.49
N ARG A 202 12.95 -3.56 -21.79
CA ARG A 202 11.71 -3.81 -22.54
C ARG A 202 11.00 -5.02 -21.93
N LEU A 203 10.10 -4.76 -20.99
CA LEU A 203 9.03 -5.70 -20.68
C LEU A 203 7.83 -5.24 -21.50
N GLY A 204 7.48 -6.08 -22.45
CA GLY A 204 6.52 -5.78 -23.48
C GLY A 204 5.11 -5.55 -22.92
N VAL A 205 4.40 -4.74 -23.68
CA VAL A 205 2.93 -4.65 -23.86
C VAL A 205 2.08 -4.84 -22.61
N ASP A 206 1.26 -3.85 -22.33
CA ASP A 206 0.18 -3.82 -21.33
C ASP A 206 -0.48 -5.19 -21.09
N MET A 207 0.06 -5.96 -20.17
CA MET A 207 -0.53 -7.23 -19.75
C MET A 207 -1.53 -6.96 -18.62
N VAL A 208 -2.69 -6.43 -18.96
CA VAL A 208 -3.87 -6.53 -18.09
C VAL A 208 -4.12 -8.02 -17.81
N PRO A 209 -4.34 -8.44 -16.56
CA PRO A 209 -4.71 -9.83 -16.29
C PRO A 209 -5.83 -10.26 -17.23
N PRO A 210 -5.84 -11.48 -17.77
CA PRO A 210 -6.83 -11.93 -18.77
C PRO A 210 -8.29 -11.76 -18.32
N ASP A 211 -8.53 -11.80 -17.00
CA ASP A 211 -9.84 -11.59 -16.36
C ASP A 211 -9.99 -10.21 -15.71
N GLY A 212 -8.98 -9.34 -15.81
CA GLY A 212 -8.97 -8.00 -15.23
C GLY A 212 -9.07 -7.93 -13.70
N LYS A 213 -8.99 -9.07 -13.01
CA LYS A 213 -9.23 -9.14 -11.56
C LYS A 213 -7.95 -8.95 -10.76
N VAL A 214 -8.03 -8.08 -9.76
CA VAL A 214 -7.01 -7.94 -8.71
C VAL A 214 -7.52 -8.66 -7.45
N ILE A 215 -6.65 -9.42 -6.81
CA ILE A 215 -6.96 -10.26 -5.66
C ILE A 215 -6.28 -9.70 -4.42
N TRP A 216 -7.06 -9.54 -3.35
CA TRP A 216 -6.54 -9.18 -2.05
C TRP A 216 -5.93 -10.40 -1.34
N TRP A 217 -4.66 -10.29 -0.95
CA TRP A 217 -3.99 -11.31 -0.14
C TRP A 217 -3.99 -10.87 1.33
N ASP A 218 -4.87 -11.46 2.13
CA ASP A 218 -5.14 -11.12 3.54
C ASP A 218 -4.19 -11.78 4.54
N HIS A 219 -2.92 -11.92 4.17
CA HIS A 219 -1.94 -12.56 5.03
C HIS A 219 -1.69 -11.78 6.33
N ASN A 220 -1.64 -12.50 7.46
CA ASN A 220 -1.33 -11.91 8.76
C ASN A 220 0.19 -11.83 9.00
N TRP A 221 0.79 -10.72 8.62
CA TRP A 221 2.22 -10.46 8.73
C TRP A 221 2.76 -10.28 10.17
N ARG A 222 1.94 -10.53 11.22
CA ARG A 222 2.35 -10.45 12.63
C ARG A 222 2.85 -11.78 13.19
N LYS A 223 2.68 -12.87 12.43
CA LYS A 223 2.96 -14.24 12.87
C LYS A 223 4.33 -14.71 12.40
N ASN A 224 4.68 -15.91 12.83
CA ASN A 224 5.81 -16.71 12.33
C ASN A 224 7.21 -16.10 12.54
N GLY A 225 7.40 -15.27 13.57
CA GLY A 225 8.71 -14.69 13.87
C GLY A 225 9.06 -13.46 13.03
N LEU A 226 8.13 -12.96 12.19
CA LEU A 226 8.37 -11.78 11.36
C LEU A 226 8.63 -10.52 12.17
N GLN A 227 8.04 -10.39 13.37
CA GLN A 227 8.28 -9.23 14.24
C GLN A 227 9.69 -9.24 14.83
N GLU A 228 10.16 -10.40 15.26
CA GLU A 228 11.52 -10.58 15.77
C GLU A 228 12.54 -10.32 14.67
N ARG A 229 12.30 -10.87 13.46
CA ARG A 229 13.18 -10.61 12.31
C ARG A 229 13.19 -9.14 11.90
N ARG A 230 12.04 -8.47 11.91
CA ARG A 230 11.93 -7.03 11.67
C ARG A 230 12.85 -6.23 12.60
N LEU A 231 12.85 -6.53 13.91
CA LEU A 231 13.70 -5.83 14.89
C LEU A 231 15.19 -6.05 14.62
N GLN A 232 15.58 -7.21 14.11
CA GLN A 232 16.95 -7.48 13.71
C GLN A 232 17.33 -6.64 12.47
N ILE A 233 16.49 -6.65 11.43
CA ILE A 233 16.76 -5.93 10.19
C ILE A 233 16.83 -4.40 10.45
N ILE A 234 15.98 -3.88 11.33
CA ILE A 234 16.04 -2.46 11.74
C ILE A 234 17.44 -2.09 12.23
N LYS A 235 18.07 -2.96 13.03
CA LYS A 235 19.44 -2.74 13.54
C LYS A 235 20.51 -2.99 12.46
N GLU A 236 20.31 -4.00 11.61
CA GLU A 236 21.24 -4.35 10.53
C GLU A 236 21.39 -3.24 9.49
N TYR A 237 20.27 -2.54 9.20
CA TYR A 237 20.21 -1.50 8.18
C TYR A 237 20.14 -0.08 8.74
N ASP A 238 20.20 0.07 10.06
CA ASP A 238 20.08 1.34 10.78
C ASP A 238 18.85 2.14 10.31
N PHE A 239 17.68 1.48 10.35
CA PHE A 239 16.45 2.10 9.88
C PHE A 239 15.92 3.14 10.85
N TYR A 240 15.47 4.26 10.30
CA TYR A 240 14.72 5.28 11.02
C TYR A 240 13.50 4.68 11.73
N ASN A 241 13.41 4.88 13.02
CA ASN A 241 12.30 4.36 13.83
C ASN A 241 11.25 5.44 14.06
N GLN A 242 10.12 5.28 13.42
CA GLN A 242 9.01 6.24 13.49
C GLN A 242 8.36 6.25 14.87
N LEU A 243 8.02 7.44 15.36
CA LEU A 243 7.39 7.64 16.67
C LEU A 243 5.86 7.61 16.61
N TYR A 244 5.26 7.75 15.41
CA TYR A 244 3.81 7.79 15.21
C TYR A 244 3.40 7.13 13.89
N CYS A 245 2.09 6.98 13.65
CA CYS A 245 1.56 6.31 12.46
C CYS A 245 1.89 7.04 11.14
N GLY A 246 2.17 8.35 11.21
CA GLY A 246 2.44 9.24 10.08
C GLY A 246 1.32 10.24 9.83
N CYS A 247 0.09 9.92 10.18
CA CYS A 247 -1.04 10.83 10.11
C CYS A 247 -0.90 11.95 11.16
N GLU A 248 -1.10 13.21 10.78
CA GLU A 248 -1.01 14.36 11.70
C GLU A 248 -1.90 14.22 12.93
N PHE A 249 -3.09 13.64 12.76
CA PHE A 249 -4.03 13.36 13.87
C PHE A 249 -3.59 12.23 14.80
N SER A 250 -2.49 11.54 14.50
CA SER A 250 -1.86 10.52 15.36
C SER A 250 -0.56 11.00 16.01
N MET A 251 -0.16 12.23 15.74
CA MET A 251 0.98 12.87 16.44
C MET A 251 0.59 13.09 17.89
N ARG A 252 1.44 12.63 18.79
CA ARG A 252 1.28 12.96 20.21
C ARG A 252 1.58 14.44 20.37
N LYS A 253 0.66 15.19 20.99
CA LYS A 253 1.00 16.53 21.48
C LYS A 253 2.05 16.32 22.56
N GLU A 254 3.17 16.98 22.43
CA GLU A 254 4.11 17.12 23.56
C GLU A 254 3.39 18.00 24.59
N ASP A 255 3.11 17.42 25.77
CA ASP A 255 2.59 18.13 26.93
C ASP A 255 3.72 18.94 27.59
#